data_de831a1bb1bc89a23880ca142cf73e52
#
_entry.id   de831a1bb1bc89a23880ca142cf73e52
#
_cell.length_a   1.000
_cell.length_b   1.000
_cell.length_c   1.000
_cell.angle_alpha   90.00
_cell.angle_beta   90.00
_cell.angle_gamma   90.00
#
_symmetry.space_group_name_H-M   'P 1'
#
loop_
_entity.id
_entity.type
_entity.pdbx_description
1 polymer ?
#
loop_
_entity_poly.entity_id
_entity_poly.type
_entity_poly.pdbx_seq_one_letter_code
_entity_poly.pdbx_strand_id
1 'polypeptide(L)'
;MIEWIKIIKKDMVERMKNKKIAVVMVVLAAFLCLAGCGKKIDVANWKEYTSPDGTFSVKADEGYEIVDMQMDNWLALEAPDGRDSILAMQFAKSGGLVGGFGSLGEAIAFVEESNQLSDKTEVEKPESTVLANIEAYTYKMTQDGYTEEFTVVYGETDFAHYMLMYSEAKLKRHGKGYFNEVCAAFKENADVIEEKQSASAQISDTLRWFNASNSILITVNGWDYNLYGGMEADQASQMAAAQVLDNSWGVTDKAAADETLDWLLSEGHRVEFAGEMEYLAECGMNEVSEEEREAFLLENFEVTAEQAEIYAGWYGAYTERQEDAASGWDYNRALSQIANFYLAGYYTLEEALDASMDVAEIIQSSFDSWDDYMESYFIGYEYWADESSAERRELYEQIKSAGDSPFSVDFNTTLEKDW
;
A
#
# COMPACT_ATOMS: atom_id res chain seq x y z
N MET A 1 6.54 1.82 -32.76
CA MET A 1 6.51 0.88 -31.61
C MET A 1 6.82 1.62 -30.31
N ILE A 2 7.92 2.34 -30.19
CA ILE A 2 8.32 3.12 -28.99
C ILE A 2 7.26 4.17 -28.56
N GLU A 3 6.65 4.90 -29.51
CA GLU A 3 5.57 5.86 -29.18
C GLU A 3 4.29 5.20 -28.68
N TRP A 4 3.97 3.98 -29.09
CA TRP A 4 2.83 3.23 -28.62
C TRP A 4 3.01 2.74 -27.18
N ILE A 5 4.23 2.32 -26.83
CA ILE A 5 4.60 1.89 -25.47
C ILE A 5 4.55 3.09 -24.51
N LYS A 6 5.02 4.28 -24.94
CA LYS A 6 4.93 5.53 -24.13
C LYS A 6 3.50 5.97 -23.87
N ILE A 7 2.58 5.79 -24.84
CA ILE A 7 1.16 6.13 -24.70
C ILE A 7 0.47 5.17 -23.71
N ILE A 8 0.76 3.87 -23.79
CA ILE A 8 0.21 2.86 -22.86
C ILE A 8 0.75 3.08 -21.45
N LYS A 9 2.06 3.34 -21.29
CA LYS A 9 2.69 3.65 -19.98
C LYS A 9 2.06 4.89 -19.34
N LYS A 10 1.88 5.98 -20.07
CA LYS A 10 1.30 7.23 -19.54
C LYS A 10 -0.18 7.08 -19.17
N ASP A 11 -0.98 6.36 -19.95
CA ASP A 11 -2.39 6.09 -19.64
C ASP A 11 -2.54 5.17 -18.41
N MET A 12 -1.63 4.21 -18.22
CA MET A 12 -1.60 3.31 -17.07
C MET A 12 -1.25 4.03 -15.76
N VAL A 13 -0.25 4.92 -15.78
CA VAL A 13 0.14 5.74 -14.60
C VAL A 13 -0.97 6.73 -14.23
N GLU A 14 -1.62 7.40 -15.20
CA GLU A 14 -2.77 8.27 -14.92
C GLU A 14 -3.99 7.50 -14.39
N ARG A 15 -4.23 6.28 -14.88
CA ARG A 15 -5.32 5.43 -14.39
C ARG A 15 -5.05 4.93 -12.97
N MET A 16 -3.81 4.64 -12.61
CA MET A 16 -3.44 4.26 -11.24
C MET A 16 -3.60 5.42 -10.25
N LYS A 17 -3.20 6.64 -10.62
CA LYS A 17 -3.43 7.84 -9.80
C LYS A 17 -4.93 8.13 -9.58
N ASN A 18 -5.77 7.91 -10.58
CA ASN A 18 -7.22 8.16 -10.49
C ASN A 18 -8.00 7.06 -9.76
N LYS A 19 -7.49 5.81 -9.68
CA LYS A 19 -8.17 4.69 -9.01
C LYS A 19 -7.99 4.65 -7.50
N LYS A 20 -6.89 5.17 -6.94
CA LYS A 20 -6.72 5.33 -5.49
C LYS A 20 -7.83 6.20 -4.86
N ILE A 21 -8.40 7.11 -5.64
CA ILE A 21 -9.52 7.99 -5.25
C ILE A 21 -10.87 7.23 -5.28
N ALA A 22 -11.04 6.21 -6.11
CA ALA A 22 -12.33 5.57 -6.33
C ALA A 22 -12.74 4.58 -5.23
N VAL A 23 -11.79 3.93 -4.54
CA VAL A 23 -12.10 2.92 -3.51
C VAL A 23 -12.67 3.56 -2.24
N VAL A 24 -12.15 4.72 -1.84
CA VAL A 24 -12.66 5.43 -0.65
C VAL A 24 -13.98 6.15 -0.94
N MET A 25 -14.24 6.60 -2.18
CA MET A 25 -15.48 7.29 -2.56
C MET A 25 -16.72 6.39 -2.66
N VAL A 26 -16.56 5.08 -2.93
CA VAL A 26 -17.69 4.13 -2.98
C VAL A 26 -18.27 3.88 -1.58
N VAL A 27 -17.45 4.00 -0.54
CA VAL A 27 -17.84 3.78 0.86
C VAL A 27 -18.77 4.88 1.38
N LEU A 28 -18.57 6.13 0.96
CA LEU A 28 -19.36 7.27 1.43
C LEU A 28 -20.73 7.46 0.72
N ALA A 29 -20.91 6.86 -0.46
CA ALA A 29 -22.11 7.03 -1.29
C ALA A 29 -23.30 6.10 -0.92
N ALA A 30 -23.10 5.11 -0.05
CA ALA A 30 -24.13 4.10 0.28
C ALA A 30 -25.17 4.55 1.31
N PHE A 31 -25.02 5.71 1.93
CA PHE A 31 -25.85 6.15 3.05
C PHE A 31 -26.84 7.27 2.69
N LEU A 32 -27.96 6.94 2.09
CA LEU A 32 -29.04 7.92 1.85
C LEU A 32 -30.41 7.39 2.29
N CYS A 33 -31.02 8.14 3.18
CA CYS A 33 -32.45 8.45 3.35
C CYS A 33 -33.22 8.02 4.61
N LEU A 34 -33.76 9.03 5.22
CA LEU A 34 -35.11 9.26 5.77
C LEU A 34 -35.26 9.48 7.30
N ALA A 35 -36.08 10.40 7.62
CA ALA A 35 -36.19 11.23 8.81
C ALA A 35 -37.04 10.72 9.99
N GLY A 36 -36.73 11.12 11.24
CA GLY A 36 -37.57 10.95 12.45
C GLY A 36 -37.00 11.51 13.76
N CYS A 37 -37.83 11.83 14.72
CA CYS A 37 -37.64 12.63 15.95
C CYS A 37 -36.79 11.98 17.05
N GLY A 38 -35.93 12.78 17.72
CA GLY A 38 -34.96 12.39 18.74
C GLY A 38 -35.53 11.94 20.10
N LYS A 39 -34.80 10.97 20.72
CA LYS A 39 -34.99 10.51 22.10
C LYS A 39 -33.74 10.80 22.94
N LYS A 40 -33.90 10.78 24.27
CA LYS A 40 -32.83 10.92 25.25
C LYS A 40 -31.82 9.75 25.11
N ILE A 41 -30.54 10.06 25.14
CA ILE A 41 -29.43 9.06 25.07
C ILE A 41 -29.52 8.16 26.31
N ASP A 42 -29.70 6.87 26.11
CA ASP A 42 -29.69 5.84 27.15
C ASP A 42 -28.59 4.83 26.84
N VAL A 43 -27.40 5.06 27.41
CA VAL A 43 -26.21 4.24 27.21
C VAL A 43 -26.27 2.87 27.93
N ALA A 44 -27.25 2.66 28.80
CA ALA A 44 -27.36 1.46 29.63
C ALA A 44 -27.62 0.18 28.81
N ASN A 45 -28.24 0.32 27.64
CA ASN A 45 -28.61 -0.77 26.75
C ASN A 45 -27.79 -0.78 25.45
N TRP A 46 -26.66 -0.11 25.42
CA TRP A 46 -25.82 -0.11 24.24
C TRP A 46 -25.12 -1.45 24.04
N LYS A 47 -25.11 -1.89 22.78
CA LYS A 47 -24.37 -3.07 22.35
C LYS A 47 -22.93 -2.70 21.98
N GLU A 48 -22.02 -3.58 22.25
CA GLU A 48 -20.62 -3.48 21.80
C GLU A 48 -20.50 -4.11 20.41
N TYR A 49 -19.87 -3.37 19.49
CA TYR A 49 -19.59 -3.78 18.12
C TYR A 49 -18.07 -3.75 17.95
N THR A 50 -17.52 -4.86 17.51
CA THR A 50 -16.07 -5.05 17.36
C THR A 50 -15.70 -5.04 15.89
N SER A 51 -14.55 -4.45 15.55
CA SER A 51 -13.97 -4.51 14.20
C SER A 51 -13.78 -5.96 13.75
N PRO A 52 -13.86 -6.26 12.45
CA PRO A 52 -13.68 -7.62 11.95
C PRO A 52 -12.37 -8.26 12.42
N ASP A 53 -11.28 -7.51 12.48
CA ASP A 53 -9.97 -7.95 12.96
C ASP A 53 -9.84 -8.06 14.48
N GLY A 54 -10.84 -7.62 15.23
CA GLY A 54 -10.89 -7.68 16.68
C GLY A 54 -10.07 -6.63 17.43
N THR A 55 -9.39 -5.71 16.72
CA THR A 55 -8.43 -4.77 17.33
C THR A 55 -9.07 -3.62 18.09
N PHE A 56 -10.31 -3.27 17.80
CA PHE A 56 -11.04 -2.23 18.52
C PHE A 56 -12.55 -2.48 18.54
N SER A 57 -13.25 -1.75 19.39
CA SER A 57 -14.71 -1.78 19.46
C SER A 57 -15.29 -0.42 19.79
N VAL A 58 -16.54 -0.22 19.42
CA VAL A 58 -17.39 0.92 19.83
C VAL A 58 -18.67 0.42 20.45
N LYS A 59 -19.33 1.26 21.28
CA LYS A 59 -20.69 0.99 21.72
C LYS A 59 -21.68 1.93 21.06
N ALA A 60 -22.79 1.36 20.64
CA ALA A 60 -23.89 2.09 20.03
C ALA A 60 -25.22 1.41 20.38
N ASP A 61 -26.34 2.01 19.98
CA ASP A 61 -27.69 1.46 20.17
C ASP A 61 -27.78 0.02 19.66
N GLU A 62 -28.57 -0.81 20.34
CA GLU A 62 -28.76 -2.24 20.00
C GLU A 62 -29.26 -2.49 18.57
N GLY A 63 -29.84 -1.50 17.93
CA GLY A 63 -30.45 -1.63 16.60
C GLY A 63 -29.49 -1.45 15.41
N TYR A 64 -28.22 -1.13 15.60
CA TYR A 64 -27.28 -1.02 14.50
C TYR A 64 -26.92 -2.38 13.92
N GLU A 65 -26.72 -2.41 12.60
CA GLU A 65 -26.21 -3.56 11.86
C GLU A 65 -24.78 -3.26 11.39
N ILE A 66 -23.92 -4.27 11.42
CA ILE A 66 -22.56 -4.15 10.87
C ILE A 66 -22.68 -4.25 9.35
N VAL A 67 -22.13 -3.25 8.67
CA VAL A 67 -21.97 -3.26 7.21
C VAL A 67 -20.60 -3.82 6.89
N ASP A 68 -20.56 -4.88 6.10
CA ASP A 68 -19.32 -5.48 5.63
C ASP A 68 -18.65 -4.54 4.61
N MET A 69 -17.56 -3.92 5.03
CA MET A 69 -16.76 -3.00 4.23
C MET A 69 -15.65 -3.71 3.48
N GLN A 70 -15.51 -5.03 3.67
CA GLN A 70 -14.39 -5.82 3.14
C GLN A 70 -13.00 -5.30 3.56
N MET A 71 -12.94 -4.64 4.72
CA MET A 71 -11.75 -4.09 5.34
C MET A 71 -11.76 -4.46 6.82
N ASP A 72 -10.83 -5.27 7.26
CA ASP A 72 -10.83 -5.85 8.60
C ASP A 72 -10.57 -4.82 9.71
N ASN A 73 -9.81 -3.78 9.42
CA ASN A 73 -9.52 -2.66 10.32
C ASN A 73 -10.56 -1.51 10.26
N TRP A 74 -11.73 -1.76 9.65
CA TRP A 74 -12.85 -0.82 9.58
C TRP A 74 -14.09 -1.42 10.22
N LEU A 75 -14.81 -0.62 10.99
CA LEU A 75 -16.09 -0.98 11.57
C LEU A 75 -17.14 0.02 11.11
N ALA A 76 -18.03 -0.40 10.22
CA ALA A 76 -19.13 0.40 9.75
C ALA A 76 -20.45 -0.12 10.36
N LEU A 77 -21.22 0.79 10.94
CA LEU A 77 -22.51 0.51 11.56
C LEU A 77 -23.59 1.37 10.90
N GLU A 78 -24.67 0.75 10.47
CA GLU A 78 -25.82 1.44 9.93
C GLU A 78 -27.06 1.20 10.79
N ALA A 79 -27.82 2.25 11.04
CA ALA A 79 -29.10 2.12 11.70
C ALA A 79 -30.12 1.44 10.77
N PRO A 80 -31.03 0.58 11.28
CA PRO A 80 -31.99 -0.19 10.47
C PRO A 80 -32.90 0.67 9.60
N ASP A 81 -33.06 1.93 9.95
CA ASP A 81 -33.88 2.90 9.21
C ASP A 81 -33.05 3.80 8.30
N GLY A 82 -31.74 3.53 8.16
CA GLY A 82 -30.80 4.25 7.31
C GLY A 82 -30.63 5.74 7.69
N ARG A 83 -30.91 6.13 8.92
CA ARG A 83 -30.92 7.54 9.32
C ARG A 83 -29.60 8.06 9.82
N ASP A 84 -28.80 7.20 10.33
CA ASP A 84 -27.48 7.50 10.85
C ASP A 84 -26.55 6.32 10.72
N SER A 85 -25.26 6.63 10.67
CA SER A 85 -24.20 5.66 10.55
C SER A 85 -22.99 6.08 11.39
N ILE A 86 -22.24 5.08 11.81
CA ILE A 86 -20.98 5.23 12.51
C ILE A 86 -19.93 4.48 11.69
N LEU A 87 -18.84 5.13 11.37
CA LEU A 87 -17.65 4.49 10.78
C LEU A 87 -16.49 4.71 11.72
N ALA A 88 -15.81 3.64 12.10
CA ALA A 88 -14.54 3.70 12.81
C ALA A 88 -13.46 3.01 11.96
N MET A 89 -12.32 3.66 11.82
CA MET A 89 -11.19 3.19 11.02
C MET A 89 -9.92 3.24 11.87
N GLN A 90 -9.11 2.21 11.76
CA GLN A 90 -7.77 2.15 12.34
C GLN A 90 -6.73 2.37 11.25
N PHE A 91 -5.71 3.16 11.56
CA PHE A 91 -4.52 3.36 10.74
C PHE A 91 -3.29 2.94 11.51
N ALA A 92 -2.44 2.15 10.91
CA ALA A 92 -1.21 1.71 11.55
C ALA A 92 -0.34 2.91 11.94
N LYS A 93 0.34 2.79 13.09
CA LYS A 93 1.33 3.73 13.58
C LYS A 93 2.71 3.16 13.23
N SER A 94 3.16 3.42 12.03
CA SER A 94 4.51 3.03 11.60
C SER A 94 5.33 4.29 11.32
N GLY A 95 6.62 4.16 11.11
CA GLY A 95 7.55 5.28 10.93
C GLY A 95 7.36 6.12 9.66
N GLY A 96 6.11 6.39 9.25
CA GLY A 96 5.78 7.17 8.05
C GLY A 96 5.80 6.35 6.78
N LEU A 97 5.95 5.03 6.88
CA LEU A 97 5.90 4.11 5.75
C LEU A 97 4.46 3.73 5.44
N VAL A 98 4.20 3.43 4.20
CA VAL A 98 2.87 3.31 3.61
C VAL A 98 2.03 2.25 4.32
N GLY A 99 0.77 2.58 4.59
CA GLY A 99 -0.13 1.82 5.47
C GLY A 99 -0.13 2.35 6.90
N GLY A 100 0.94 3.07 7.32
CA GLY A 100 1.02 3.74 8.59
C GLY A 100 1.34 5.23 8.44
N PHE A 101 0.96 6.01 9.44
CA PHE A 101 1.24 7.43 9.49
C PHE A 101 2.16 7.73 10.68
N GLY A 102 3.23 8.48 10.45
CA GLY A 102 4.17 8.90 11.49
C GLY A 102 3.56 9.87 12.52
N SER A 103 2.42 10.48 12.17
CA SER A 103 1.68 11.38 13.04
C SER A 103 0.17 11.37 12.76
N LEU A 104 -0.61 11.72 13.78
CA LEU A 104 -2.05 11.92 13.62
C LEU A 104 -2.38 12.98 12.56
N GLY A 105 -1.54 14.01 12.42
CA GLY A 105 -1.70 15.06 11.40
C GLY A 105 -1.60 14.53 9.98
N GLU A 106 -0.71 13.59 9.72
CA GLU A 106 -0.58 12.92 8.42
C GLU A 106 -1.80 12.05 8.12
N ALA A 107 -2.30 11.28 9.10
CA ALA A 107 -3.52 10.50 8.95
C ALA A 107 -4.73 11.40 8.62
N ILE A 108 -4.87 12.54 9.31
CA ILE A 108 -5.92 13.54 9.03
C ILE A 108 -5.78 14.08 7.60
N ALA A 109 -4.58 14.52 7.21
CA ALA A 109 -4.33 15.06 5.87
C ALA A 109 -4.66 14.05 4.78
N PHE A 110 -4.28 12.78 4.96
CA PHE A 110 -4.62 11.69 4.05
C PHE A 110 -6.13 11.51 3.89
N VAL A 111 -6.88 11.47 4.99
CA VAL A 111 -8.35 11.34 4.96
C VAL A 111 -8.99 12.53 4.26
N GLU A 112 -8.54 13.75 4.56
CA GLU A 112 -9.07 14.98 3.96
C GLU A 112 -8.81 15.02 2.45
N GLU A 113 -7.60 14.71 2.02
CA GLU A 113 -7.21 14.74 0.61
C GLU A 113 -7.90 13.61 -0.19
N SER A 114 -7.86 12.39 0.32
CA SER A 114 -8.45 11.23 -0.36
C SER A 114 -9.95 11.35 -0.56
N ASN A 115 -10.66 12.04 0.33
CA ASN A 115 -12.10 12.23 0.28
C ASN A 115 -12.52 13.63 -0.22
N GLN A 116 -11.56 14.48 -0.59
CA GLN A 116 -11.80 15.86 -1.03
C GLN A 116 -12.69 16.65 -0.04
N LEU A 117 -12.44 16.44 1.26
CA LEU A 117 -13.24 17.05 2.32
C LEU A 117 -13.04 18.56 2.33
N SER A 118 -14.15 19.29 2.37
CA SER A 118 -14.18 20.76 2.38
C SER A 118 -15.03 21.28 3.55
N ASP A 119 -15.05 22.61 3.71
CA ASP A 119 -15.86 23.28 4.74
C ASP A 119 -15.61 22.73 6.16
N LYS A 120 -14.33 22.47 6.48
CA LYS A 120 -13.88 22.00 7.79
C LYS A 120 -14.20 23.01 8.89
N THR A 121 -14.92 22.58 9.91
CA THR A 121 -15.24 23.38 11.08
C THR A 121 -14.85 22.61 12.35
N GLU A 122 -14.02 23.21 13.21
CA GLU A 122 -13.66 22.62 14.49
C GLU A 122 -14.88 22.58 15.42
N VAL A 123 -15.04 21.45 16.11
CA VAL A 123 -16.14 21.24 17.09
C VAL A 123 -15.59 20.82 18.45
N GLU A 124 -16.46 20.78 19.45
CA GLU A 124 -16.07 20.36 20.80
C GLU A 124 -15.53 18.92 20.77
N LYS A 125 -14.35 18.74 21.34
CA LYS A 125 -13.67 17.44 21.40
C LYS A 125 -14.35 16.55 22.43
N PRO A 126 -14.72 15.30 22.10
CA PRO A 126 -15.27 14.37 23.05
C PRO A 126 -14.24 13.96 24.10
N GLU A 127 -14.71 13.59 25.28
CA GLU A 127 -13.88 12.92 26.27
C GLU A 127 -13.66 11.47 25.86
N SER A 128 -12.43 10.98 26.01
CA SER A 128 -12.07 9.57 25.83
C SER A 128 -11.08 9.16 26.90
N THR A 129 -11.16 7.92 27.36
CA THR A 129 -10.20 7.33 28.29
C THR A 129 -9.12 6.54 27.56
N VAL A 130 -9.24 6.37 26.25
CA VAL A 130 -8.38 5.55 25.40
C VAL A 130 -7.63 6.42 24.38
N LEU A 131 -8.36 7.29 23.66
CA LEU A 131 -7.77 8.13 22.63
C LEU A 131 -7.08 9.37 23.24
N ALA A 132 -5.85 9.61 22.82
CA ALA A 132 -5.08 10.82 23.09
C ALA A 132 -5.06 11.74 21.86
N ASN A 133 -4.58 12.98 22.04
CA ASN A 133 -4.39 13.98 20.97
C ASN A 133 -5.63 14.22 20.08
N ILE A 134 -6.83 14.17 20.71
CA ILE A 134 -8.09 14.21 19.98
C ILE A 134 -8.26 15.51 19.19
N GLU A 135 -8.63 15.35 17.93
CA GLU A 135 -9.08 16.40 17.00
C GLU A 135 -10.52 16.10 16.57
N ALA A 136 -11.38 17.12 16.52
CA ALA A 136 -12.78 16.92 16.18
C ALA A 136 -13.27 18.02 15.21
N TYR A 137 -13.86 17.57 14.10
CA TYR A 137 -14.30 18.44 13.02
C TYR A 137 -15.66 18.03 12.47
N THR A 138 -16.38 19.01 11.96
CA THR A 138 -17.53 18.78 11.07
C THR A 138 -17.10 19.14 9.65
N TYR A 139 -17.43 18.27 8.71
CA TYR A 139 -17.19 18.46 7.28
C TYR A 139 -18.52 18.49 6.54
N LYS A 140 -18.51 19.15 5.37
CA LYS A 140 -19.60 19.08 4.41
C LYS A 140 -19.11 18.48 3.12
N MET A 141 -19.81 17.50 2.64
CA MET A 141 -19.56 16.90 1.33
C MET A 141 -20.78 17.15 0.44
N THR A 142 -20.55 17.66 -0.76
CA THR A 142 -21.61 17.87 -1.76
C THR A 142 -21.36 16.97 -2.95
N GLN A 143 -22.26 16.03 -3.19
CA GLN A 143 -22.23 15.13 -4.32
C GLN A 143 -23.60 15.13 -5.03
N ASP A 144 -23.63 15.25 -6.34
CA ASP A 144 -24.85 15.24 -7.18
C ASP A 144 -25.93 16.22 -6.73
N GLY A 145 -25.52 17.37 -6.14
CA GLY A 145 -26.42 18.42 -5.64
C GLY A 145 -26.98 18.18 -4.24
N TYR A 146 -26.57 17.12 -3.58
CA TYR A 146 -26.86 16.86 -2.17
C TYR A 146 -25.66 17.24 -1.31
N THR A 147 -25.92 17.95 -0.21
CA THR A 147 -24.90 18.28 0.79
C THR A 147 -25.19 17.50 2.05
N GLU A 148 -24.23 16.71 2.47
CA GLU A 148 -24.22 15.97 3.72
C GLU A 148 -23.24 16.64 4.70
N GLU A 149 -23.60 16.66 5.97
CA GLU A 149 -22.74 17.14 7.05
C GLU A 149 -22.48 15.96 7.99
N PHE A 150 -21.21 15.70 8.29
CA PHE A 150 -20.80 14.64 9.19
C PHE A 150 -19.73 15.12 10.17
N THR A 151 -19.72 14.50 11.34
CA THR A 151 -18.73 14.80 12.39
C THR A 151 -17.69 13.72 12.41
N VAL A 152 -16.42 14.13 12.43
CA VAL A 152 -15.28 13.23 12.50
C VAL A 152 -14.47 13.56 13.75
N VAL A 153 -14.10 12.53 14.47
CA VAL A 153 -13.16 12.56 15.59
C VAL A 153 -11.95 11.74 15.23
N TYR A 154 -10.80 12.36 15.31
CA TYR A 154 -9.51 11.69 15.18
C TYR A 154 -8.86 11.59 16.56
N GLY A 155 -8.09 10.54 16.78
CA GLY A 155 -7.34 10.35 18.00
C GLY A 155 -6.30 9.26 17.78
N GLU A 156 -5.44 9.09 18.77
CA GLU A 156 -4.39 8.07 18.71
C GLU A 156 -4.22 7.37 20.06
N THR A 157 -3.65 6.18 19.99
CA THR A 157 -3.15 5.40 21.13
C THR A 157 -1.66 5.18 20.98
N ASP A 158 -1.06 4.36 21.81
CA ASP A 158 0.33 3.94 21.60
C ASP A 158 0.50 3.03 20.37
N PHE A 159 -0.57 2.34 19.92
CA PHE A 159 -0.51 1.35 18.85
C PHE A 159 -0.97 1.88 17.48
N ALA A 160 -1.96 2.78 17.46
CA ALA A 160 -2.59 3.18 16.20
C ALA A 160 -3.15 4.60 16.21
N HIS A 161 -3.43 5.14 15.02
CA HIS A 161 -4.29 6.30 14.82
C HIS A 161 -5.71 5.82 14.48
N TYR A 162 -6.71 6.57 14.92
CA TYR A 162 -8.10 6.24 14.73
C TYR A 162 -8.89 7.41 14.16
N MET A 163 -9.84 7.10 13.29
CA MET A 163 -10.88 8.00 12.84
C MET A 163 -12.25 7.41 13.21
N LEU A 164 -13.07 8.17 13.91
CA LEU A 164 -14.46 7.86 14.15
C LEU A 164 -15.32 8.91 13.44
N MET A 165 -16.26 8.48 12.62
CA MET A 165 -17.15 9.36 11.87
C MET A 165 -18.60 9.04 12.21
N TYR A 166 -19.41 10.07 12.33
CA TYR A 166 -20.83 9.98 12.51
C TYR A 166 -21.55 10.84 11.47
N SER A 167 -22.42 10.22 10.71
CA SER A 167 -23.34 10.87 9.80
C SER A 167 -24.77 10.74 10.32
N GLU A 168 -25.51 11.81 10.31
CA GLU A 168 -26.90 11.85 10.77
C GLU A 168 -27.79 12.56 9.74
N ALA A 169 -28.83 11.89 9.30
CA ALA A 169 -29.80 12.48 8.37
C ALA A 169 -30.49 13.71 8.97
N LYS A 170 -31.06 14.56 8.11
CA LYS A 170 -31.71 15.84 8.49
C LYS A 170 -32.76 15.74 9.59
N LEU A 171 -33.38 14.57 9.77
CA LEU A 171 -34.27 14.30 10.88
C LEU A 171 -33.56 13.42 11.90
N LYS A 172 -32.88 14.05 12.81
CA LYS A 172 -32.03 13.46 13.83
C LYS A 172 -32.68 12.32 14.61
N ARG A 173 -32.01 11.16 14.63
CA ARG A 173 -32.42 10.02 15.46
C ARG A 173 -32.02 10.24 16.92
N HIS A 174 -30.83 10.81 17.11
CA HIS A 174 -30.23 11.01 18.41
C HIS A 174 -30.14 12.49 18.80
N GLY A 175 -30.01 12.76 20.08
CA GLY A 175 -29.81 14.11 20.60
C GLY A 175 -28.33 14.55 20.49
N LYS A 176 -28.11 15.86 20.71
CA LYS A 176 -26.77 16.40 20.87
C LYS A 176 -25.96 15.57 21.87
N GLY A 177 -24.73 15.21 21.51
CA GLY A 177 -23.84 14.48 22.39
C GLY A 177 -23.87 12.96 22.18
N TYR A 178 -24.75 12.40 21.36
CA TYR A 178 -24.76 10.97 21.10
C TYR A 178 -23.40 10.45 20.61
N PHE A 179 -22.83 11.11 19.62
CA PHE A 179 -21.53 10.72 19.08
C PHE A 179 -20.39 10.88 20.10
N ASN A 180 -20.48 11.88 21.00
CA ASN A 180 -19.50 12.01 22.08
C ASN A 180 -19.52 10.80 23.02
N GLU A 181 -20.70 10.24 23.31
CA GLU A 181 -20.82 9.02 24.13
C GLU A 181 -20.30 7.79 23.38
N VAL A 182 -20.47 7.72 22.05
CA VAL A 182 -19.85 6.67 21.21
C VAL A 182 -18.34 6.75 21.29
N CYS A 183 -17.76 7.94 21.15
CA CYS A 183 -16.32 8.14 21.28
C CYS A 183 -15.80 7.83 22.71
N ALA A 184 -16.56 8.19 23.75
CA ALA A 184 -16.21 7.87 25.13
C ALA A 184 -16.26 6.36 25.42
N ALA A 185 -17.09 5.62 24.68
CA ALA A 185 -17.21 4.17 24.80
C ALA A 185 -16.27 3.39 23.85
N PHE A 186 -15.43 4.08 23.09
CA PHE A 186 -14.39 3.45 22.25
C PHE A 186 -13.42 2.66 23.11
N LYS A 187 -13.04 1.49 22.63
CA LYS A 187 -12.03 0.63 23.26
C LYS A 187 -11.07 0.11 22.21
N GLU A 188 -9.81 0.05 22.58
CA GLU A 188 -8.77 -0.67 21.87
C GLU A 188 -8.51 -2.01 22.56
N ASN A 189 -8.35 -3.06 21.79
CA ASN A 189 -8.05 -4.41 22.28
C ASN A 189 -6.54 -4.66 22.18
N ALA A 190 -5.78 -4.07 23.11
CA ALA A 190 -4.33 -4.15 23.13
C ALA A 190 -3.80 -5.59 23.06
N ASP A 191 -4.45 -6.52 23.77
CA ASP A 191 -4.05 -7.94 23.77
C ASP A 191 -4.10 -8.54 22.36
N VAL A 192 -5.12 -8.21 21.56
CA VAL A 192 -5.26 -8.69 20.15
C VAL A 192 -4.19 -8.05 19.27
N ILE A 193 -3.93 -6.75 19.47
CA ILE A 193 -2.88 -6.04 18.73
C ILE A 193 -1.51 -6.63 19.04
N GLU A 194 -1.20 -6.83 20.33
CA GLU A 194 0.06 -7.44 20.77
C GLU A 194 0.21 -8.88 20.25
N GLU A 195 -0.87 -9.67 20.23
CA GLU A 195 -0.87 -11.01 19.66
C GLU A 195 -0.55 -10.97 18.14
N LYS A 196 -1.20 -10.10 17.38
CA LYS A 196 -0.91 -9.91 15.95
C LYS A 196 0.51 -9.44 15.70
N GLN A 197 1.00 -8.45 16.46
CA GLN A 197 2.38 -7.99 16.38
C GLN A 197 3.38 -9.08 16.75
N SER A 198 3.07 -9.90 17.78
CA SER A 198 3.91 -11.03 18.18
C SER A 198 3.91 -12.13 17.13
N ALA A 199 2.79 -12.41 16.48
CA ALA A 199 2.71 -13.34 15.36
C ALA A 199 3.54 -12.86 14.18
N SER A 200 3.44 -11.58 13.83
CA SER A 200 4.27 -10.94 12.80
C SER A 200 5.77 -10.96 13.15
N ALA A 201 6.12 -10.83 14.43
CA ALA A 201 7.51 -10.93 14.90
C ALA A 201 8.08 -12.36 14.91
N GLN A 202 7.23 -13.38 14.76
CA GLN A 202 7.63 -14.81 14.73
C GLN A 202 7.76 -15.38 13.32
N ILE A 203 7.65 -14.55 12.27
CA ILE A 203 7.94 -15.02 10.91
C ILE A 203 9.38 -15.49 10.82
N SER A 204 9.61 -16.56 10.04
CA SER A 204 10.95 -17.08 9.82
C SER A 204 11.88 -16.07 9.14
N ASP A 205 13.18 -16.25 9.27
CA ASP A 205 14.14 -15.42 8.56
C ASP A 205 13.97 -15.55 7.04
N THR A 206 13.53 -16.69 6.53
CA THR A 206 13.20 -16.89 5.12
C THR A 206 12.02 -16.02 4.67
N LEU A 207 10.92 -16.02 5.40
CA LEU A 207 9.77 -15.16 5.08
C LEU A 207 10.11 -13.68 5.21
N ARG A 208 10.90 -13.31 6.22
CA ARG A 208 11.41 -11.94 6.39
C ARG A 208 12.29 -11.53 5.21
N TRP A 209 13.09 -12.44 4.70
CA TRP A 209 13.93 -12.23 3.53
C TRP A 209 13.08 -11.97 2.27
N PHE A 210 12.01 -12.75 2.06
CA PHE A 210 11.07 -12.50 0.96
C PHE A 210 10.43 -11.12 1.08
N ASN A 211 9.98 -10.76 2.26
CA ASN A 211 9.40 -9.45 2.53
C ASN A 211 10.41 -8.31 2.29
N ALA A 212 11.67 -8.47 2.69
CA ALA A 212 12.73 -7.50 2.43
C ALA A 212 12.90 -7.26 0.93
N SER A 213 12.94 -8.33 0.16
CA SER A 213 13.24 -8.27 -1.28
C SER A 213 12.27 -7.42 -2.08
N ASN A 214 10.99 -7.34 -1.68
CA ASN A 214 9.96 -6.58 -2.38
C ASN A 214 9.36 -5.43 -1.56
N SER A 215 9.94 -5.10 -0.41
CA SER A 215 9.43 -4.13 0.55
C SER A 215 9.20 -2.73 -0.05
N ILE A 216 10.07 -2.25 -0.93
CA ILE A 216 9.92 -0.95 -1.59
C ILE A 216 8.64 -0.93 -2.43
N LEU A 217 8.40 -1.95 -3.26
CA LEU A 217 7.24 -2.01 -4.13
C LEU A 217 5.94 -2.16 -3.31
N ILE A 218 5.96 -2.97 -2.26
CA ILE A 218 4.86 -3.11 -1.31
C ILE A 218 4.52 -1.75 -0.69
N THR A 219 5.53 -1.04 -0.18
CA THR A 219 5.37 0.27 0.47
C THR A 219 4.82 1.32 -0.51
N VAL A 220 5.35 1.39 -1.72
CA VAL A 220 4.85 2.32 -2.77
C VAL A 220 3.37 2.06 -3.11
N ASN A 221 2.92 0.80 -2.99
CA ASN A 221 1.53 0.43 -3.22
C ASN A 221 0.59 0.71 -2.04
N GLY A 222 1.11 1.10 -0.89
CA GLY A 222 0.30 1.40 0.27
C GLY A 222 0.07 0.21 1.20
N TRP A 223 0.93 -0.81 1.17
CA TRP A 223 0.77 -2.06 1.89
C TRP A 223 1.86 -2.24 2.96
N ASP A 224 1.66 -3.21 3.86
CA ASP A 224 2.56 -3.49 4.98
C ASP A 224 3.67 -4.47 4.56
N TYR A 225 4.91 -4.02 4.55
CA TYR A 225 6.07 -4.84 4.19
C TYR A 225 6.38 -5.95 5.21
N ASN A 226 5.74 -5.98 6.37
CA ASN A 226 5.88 -7.07 7.33
C ASN A 226 4.96 -8.26 7.03
N LEU A 227 3.99 -8.08 6.14
CA LEU A 227 3.09 -9.13 5.69
C LEU A 227 3.56 -9.68 4.34
N TYR A 228 3.43 -11.00 4.16
CA TYR A 228 3.71 -11.63 2.87
C TYR A 228 2.68 -11.16 1.82
N GLY A 229 3.18 -10.45 0.81
CA GLY A 229 2.33 -9.77 -0.18
C GLY A 229 1.73 -8.44 0.28
N GLY A 230 2.05 -7.99 1.49
CA GLY A 230 1.69 -6.67 1.99
C GLY A 230 0.28 -6.54 2.55
N MET A 231 -0.52 -7.61 2.54
CA MET A 231 -1.91 -7.63 3.00
C MET A 231 -2.22 -8.93 3.74
N GLU A 232 -3.18 -8.89 4.66
CA GLU A 232 -3.74 -10.11 5.25
C GLU A 232 -4.46 -10.92 4.16
N ALA A 233 -4.42 -12.25 4.28
CA ALA A 233 -5.09 -13.15 3.31
C ALA A 233 -6.58 -13.27 3.62
N ASP A 234 -7.33 -12.22 3.33
CA ASP A 234 -8.78 -12.14 3.51
C ASP A 234 -9.53 -11.92 2.18
N GLN A 235 -10.84 -11.86 2.23
CA GLN A 235 -11.67 -11.68 1.04
C GLN A 235 -11.45 -10.32 0.36
N ALA A 236 -11.19 -9.26 1.12
CA ALA A 236 -10.95 -7.93 0.57
C ALA A 236 -9.63 -7.87 -0.18
N SER A 237 -8.58 -8.42 0.42
CA SER A 237 -7.25 -8.55 -0.19
C SER A 237 -7.28 -9.44 -1.42
N GLN A 238 -8.05 -10.53 -1.40
CA GLN A 238 -8.28 -11.40 -2.55
C GLN A 238 -8.87 -10.62 -3.74
N MET A 239 -9.94 -9.85 -3.49
CA MET A 239 -10.57 -9.04 -4.53
C MET A 239 -9.63 -7.94 -5.03
N ALA A 240 -8.91 -7.26 -4.13
CA ALA A 240 -7.96 -6.20 -4.48
C ALA A 240 -6.79 -6.76 -5.32
N ALA A 241 -6.19 -7.87 -4.90
CA ALA A 241 -5.11 -8.52 -5.62
C ALA A 241 -5.57 -9.00 -7.01
N ALA A 242 -6.72 -9.68 -7.10
CA ALA A 242 -7.28 -10.12 -8.37
C ALA A 242 -7.56 -8.94 -9.32
N GLN A 243 -8.05 -7.82 -8.80
CA GLN A 243 -8.28 -6.61 -9.61
C GLN A 243 -6.98 -5.97 -10.10
N VAL A 244 -5.94 -5.92 -9.27
CA VAL A 244 -4.62 -5.41 -9.67
C VAL A 244 -4.01 -6.29 -10.75
N LEU A 245 -4.09 -7.61 -10.57
CA LEU A 245 -3.58 -8.60 -11.51
C LEU A 245 -4.28 -8.49 -12.87
N ASP A 246 -5.61 -8.46 -12.91
CA ASP A 246 -6.38 -8.31 -14.16
C ASP A 246 -6.08 -6.97 -14.85
N ASN A 247 -6.16 -5.85 -14.12
CA ASN A 247 -6.04 -4.52 -14.72
C ASN A 247 -4.63 -4.15 -15.16
N SER A 248 -3.58 -4.64 -14.47
CA SER A 248 -2.20 -4.21 -14.69
C SER A 248 -1.36 -5.25 -15.41
N TRP A 249 -1.75 -6.52 -15.33
CA TRP A 249 -0.98 -7.65 -15.85
C TRP A 249 -1.78 -8.53 -16.81
N GLY A 250 -3.11 -8.40 -16.86
CA GLY A 250 -3.98 -9.29 -17.62
C GLY A 250 -4.06 -10.71 -17.05
N VAL A 251 -3.69 -10.87 -15.78
CA VAL A 251 -3.68 -12.17 -15.08
C VAL A 251 -5.02 -12.37 -14.39
N THR A 252 -5.75 -13.40 -14.81
CA THR A 252 -7.10 -13.71 -14.32
C THR A 252 -7.24 -15.13 -13.77
N ASP A 253 -6.19 -15.93 -13.90
CA ASP A 253 -6.16 -17.32 -13.43
C ASP A 253 -4.72 -17.81 -13.23
N LYS A 254 -4.58 -19.05 -12.75
CA LYS A 254 -3.28 -19.67 -12.50
C LYS A 254 -2.42 -19.81 -13.75
N ALA A 255 -2.99 -20.12 -14.90
CA ALA A 255 -2.20 -20.32 -16.12
C ALA A 255 -1.56 -19.01 -16.58
N ALA A 256 -2.32 -17.90 -16.52
CA ALA A 256 -1.78 -16.56 -16.81
C ALA A 256 -0.75 -16.12 -15.74
N ALA A 257 -0.93 -16.52 -14.48
CA ALA A 257 0.05 -16.29 -13.43
C ALA A 257 1.38 -17.01 -13.70
N ASP A 258 1.31 -18.29 -14.07
CA ASP A 258 2.48 -19.10 -14.44
C ASP A 258 3.23 -18.49 -15.65
N GLU A 259 2.50 -18.08 -16.71
CA GLU A 259 3.09 -17.42 -17.88
C GLU A 259 3.77 -16.08 -17.54
N THR A 260 3.16 -15.30 -16.65
CA THR A 260 3.71 -14.02 -16.20
C THR A 260 5.00 -14.23 -15.40
N LEU A 261 5.01 -15.21 -14.51
CA LEU A 261 6.20 -15.55 -13.73
C LEU A 261 7.32 -16.05 -14.63
N ASP A 262 7.02 -16.97 -15.56
CA ASP A 262 7.99 -17.47 -16.54
C ASP A 262 8.60 -16.33 -17.36
N TRP A 263 7.79 -15.36 -17.81
CA TRP A 263 8.29 -14.20 -18.52
C TRP A 263 9.23 -13.33 -17.67
N LEU A 264 8.83 -13.04 -16.41
CA LEU A 264 9.67 -12.25 -15.49
C LEU A 264 11.03 -12.91 -15.22
N LEU A 265 11.06 -14.25 -15.15
CA LEU A 265 12.27 -15.00 -14.83
C LEU A 265 13.13 -15.30 -16.07
N SER A 266 12.54 -15.48 -17.27
CA SER A 266 13.28 -15.84 -18.48
C SER A 266 13.66 -14.63 -19.34
N GLU A 267 12.84 -13.59 -19.37
CA GLU A 267 13.04 -12.42 -20.23
C GLU A 267 13.05 -11.14 -19.37
N GLY A 268 11.89 -10.76 -18.85
CA GLY A 268 11.71 -9.53 -18.09
C GLY A 268 12.06 -8.27 -18.90
N HIS A 269 12.31 -7.17 -18.22
CA HIS A 269 12.76 -5.92 -18.82
C HIS A 269 14.28 -5.86 -18.96
N ARG A 270 15.00 -6.69 -18.19
CA ARG A 270 16.47 -6.75 -18.24
C ARG A 270 17.01 -7.14 -19.60
N VAL A 271 16.29 -7.99 -20.35
CA VAL A 271 16.72 -8.41 -21.70
C VAL A 271 16.64 -7.24 -22.67
N GLU A 272 15.57 -6.43 -22.62
CA GLU A 272 15.44 -5.22 -23.42
C GLU A 272 16.50 -4.19 -23.04
N PHE A 273 16.74 -3.97 -21.73
CA PHE A 273 17.80 -3.14 -21.23
C PHE A 273 19.18 -3.58 -21.75
N ALA A 274 19.51 -4.86 -21.63
CA ALA A 274 20.77 -5.40 -22.12
C ALA A 274 20.92 -5.20 -23.64
N GLY A 275 19.86 -5.43 -24.42
CA GLY A 275 19.86 -5.20 -25.86
C GLY A 275 20.11 -3.74 -26.25
N GLU A 276 19.62 -2.77 -25.48
CA GLU A 276 19.93 -1.35 -25.69
C GLU A 276 21.39 -1.03 -25.36
N MET A 277 21.94 -1.60 -24.29
CA MET A 277 23.35 -1.43 -23.92
C MET A 277 24.29 -2.09 -24.94
N GLU A 278 23.92 -3.26 -25.46
CA GLU A 278 24.65 -3.91 -26.59
C GLU A 278 24.64 -3.04 -27.84
N TYR A 279 23.50 -2.44 -28.17
CA TYR A 279 23.42 -1.51 -29.28
C TYR A 279 24.33 -0.28 -29.10
N LEU A 280 24.41 0.29 -27.90
CA LEU A 280 25.37 1.37 -27.60
C LEU A 280 26.82 0.91 -27.79
N ALA A 281 27.13 -0.31 -27.36
CA ALA A 281 28.44 -0.91 -27.58
C ALA A 281 28.78 -1.06 -29.07
N GLU A 282 27.83 -1.55 -29.89
CA GLU A 282 27.96 -1.67 -31.35
C GLU A 282 28.15 -0.33 -32.03
N CYS A 283 27.57 0.74 -31.47
CA CYS A 283 27.77 2.11 -31.94
C CYS A 283 29.14 2.72 -31.56
N GLY A 284 29.97 2.00 -30.81
CA GLY A 284 31.32 2.39 -30.42
C GLY A 284 31.47 2.86 -28.97
N MET A 285 30.44 2.75 -28.14
CA MET A 285 30.49 3.10 -26.72
C MET A 285 31.52 2.28 -25.94
N ASN A 286 31.79 1.03 -26.37
CA ASN A 286 32.79 0.14 -25.82
C ASN A 286 34.25 0.58 -26.07
N GLU A 287 34.49 1.52 -26.99
CA GLU A 287 35.79 2.10 -27.28
C GLU A 287 36.05 3.42 -26.52
N VAL A 288 35.05 3.90 -25.79
CA VAL A 288 35.07 5.19 -25.09
C VAL A 288 35.37 4.99 -23.60
N SER A 289 36.24 5.82 -23.05
CA SER A 289 36.47 5.81 -21.59
C SER A 289 35.25 6.24 -20.82
N GLU A 290 35.17 5.85 -19.54
CA GLU A 290 33.99 6.18 -18.69
C GLU A 290 33.73 7.69 -18.64
N GLU A 291 34.78 8.50 -18.51
CA GLU A 291 34.67 9.96 -18.44
C GLU A 291 34.23 10.62 -19.76
N GLU A 292 34.32 9.90 -20.89
CA GLU A 292 33.95 10.41 -22.21
C GLU A 292 32.56 9.91 -22.67
N ARG A 293 31.91 9.00 -21.93
CA ARG A 293 30.64 8.36 -22.34
C ARG A 293 29.51 9.38 -22.56
N GLU A 294 29.35 10.33 -21.65
CA GLU A 294 28.34 11.39 -21.80
C GLU A 294 28.57 12.23 -23.06
N ALA A 295 29.81 12.65 -23.30
CA ALA A 295 30.18 13.41 -24.48
C ALA A 295 29.93 12.61 -25.77
N PHE A 296 30.25 11.32 -25.78
CA PHE A 296 29.98 10.41 -26.90
C PHE A 296 28.48 10.32 -27.19
N LEU A 297 27.64 10.19 -26.15
CA LEU A 297 26.16 10.12 -26.31
C LEU A 297 25.62 11.43 -26.89
N LEU A 298 26.04 12.58 -26.38
CA LEU A 298 25.62 13.89 -26.88
C LEU A 298 26.06 14.16 -28.33
N GLU A 299 27.20 13.61 -28.75
CA GLU A 299 27.73 13.80 -30.11
C GLU A 299 27.05 12.88 -31.14
N ASN A 300 26.68 11.65 -30.73
CA ASN A 300 26.24 10.61 -31.68
C ASN A 300 24.74 10.30 -31.61
N PHE A 301 24.01 10.78 -30.57
CA PHE A 301 22.60 10.50 -30.37
C PHE A 301 21.82 11.79 -30.09
N GLU A 302 20.54 11.80 -30.42
CA GLU A 302 19.62 12.90 -30.09
C GLU A 302 19.11 12.75 -28.63
N VAL A 303 19.99 13.02 -27.66
CA VAL A 303 19.69 12.95 -26.22
C VAL A 303 19.98 14.29 -25.53
N THR A 304 19.29 14.55 -24.43
CA THR A 304 19.60 15.68 -23.53
C THR A 304 20.83 15.38 -22.67
N ALA A 305 21.41 16.38 -22.03
CA ALA A 305 22.53 16.17 -21.11
C ALA A 305 22.16 15.24 -19.93
N GLU A 306 20.94 15.39 -19.40
CA GLU A 306 20.41 14.52 -18.35
C GLU A 306 20.27 13.07 -18.81
N GLN A 307 19.74 12.84 -20.02
CA GLN A 307 19.66 11.50 -20.60
C GLN A 307 21.06 10.92 -20.87
N ALA A 308 22.01 11.72 -21.34
CA ALA A 308 23.38 11.24 -21.57
C ALA A 308 24.05 10.78 -20.26
N GLU A 309 23.88 11.51 -19.16
CA GLU A 309 24.35 11.12 -17.84
C GLU A 309 23.73 9.78 -17.39
N ILE A 310 22.40 9.63 -17.52
CA ILE A 310 21.67 8.41 -17.17
C ILE A 310 22.16 7.22 -17.99
N TYR A 311 22.19 7.34 -19.32
CA TYR A 311 22.62 6.25 -20.21
C TYR A 311 24.10 5.89 -20.01
N ALA A 312 24.97 6.87 -19.73
CA ALA A 312 26.37 6.61 -19.40
C ALA A 312 26.52 5.79 -18.11
N GLY A 313 25.70 6.10 -17.09
CA GLY A 313 25.62 5.34 -15.84
C GLY A 313 25.10 3.92 -16.04
N TRP A 314 24.00 3.75 -16.79
CA TRP A 314 23.44 2.44 -17.12
C TRP A 314 24.44 1.57 -17.93
N TYR A 315 25.12 2.17 -18.91
CA TYR A 315 26.14 1.47 -19.67
C TYR A 315 27.31 1.04 -18.77
N GLY A 316 27.69 1.88 -17.79
CA GLY A 316 28.68 1.54 -16.77
C GLY A 316 28.29 0.28 -16.00
N ALA A 317 27.08 0.28 -15.43
CA ALA A 317 26.53 -0.87 -14.71
C ALA A 317 26.44 -2.13 -15.60
N TYR A 318 26.01 -1.97 -16.86
CA TYR A 318 25.93 -3.07 -17.81
C TYR A 318 27.32 -3.68 -18.13
N THR A 319 28.36 -2.85 -18.27
CA THR A 319 29.73 -3.39 -18.52
C THR A 319 30.25 -4.25 -17.38
N GLU A 320 29.79 -4.03 -16.15
CA GLU A 320 30.19 -4.77 -14.97
C GLU A 320 29.34 -6.04 -14.77
N ARG A 321 28.03 -5.98 -15.04
CA ARG A 321 27.04 -6.98 -14.62
C ARG A 321 26.18 -7.56 -15.72
N GLN A 322 26.32 -7.06 -16.94
CA GLN A 322 25.47 -7.45 -18.07
C GLN A 322 23.97 -7.20 -17.73
N GLU A 323 23.07 -8.14 -18.01
CA GLU A 323 21.64 -8.02 -17.70
C GLU A 323 21.33 -7.90 -16.20
N ASP A 324 22.22 -8.39 -15.31
CA ASP A 324 22.05 -8.27 -13.86
C ASP A 324 22.14 -6.82 -13.36
N ALA A 325 22.60 -5.90 -14.19
CA ALA A 325 22.55 -4.49 -13.88
C ALA A 325 21.10 -3.96 -13.69
N ALA A 326 20.09 -4.61 -14.29
CA ALA A 326 18.68 -4.22 -14.19
C ALA A 326 17.75 -5.35 -13.74
N SER A 327 18.28 -6.56 -13.52
CA SER A 327 17.47 -7.74 -13.18
C SER A 327 16.79 -7.67 -11.81
N GLY A 328 17.33 -6.86 -10.89
CA GLY A 328 16.74 -6.63 -9.58
C GLY A 328 15.31 -6.10 -9.64
N TRP A 329 14.97 -5.31 -10.67
CA TRP A 329 13.60 -4.85 -10.92
C TRP A 329 12.66 -6.00 -11.27
N ASP A 330 13.09 -6.91 -12.15
CA ASP A 330 12.26 -8.05 -12.58
C ASP A 330 12.06 -9.05 -11.43
N TYR A 331 13.12 -9.38 -10.68
CA TYR A 331 13.03 -10.30 -9.55
C TYR A 331 12.19 -9.73 -8.40
N ASN A 332 12.28 -8.44 -8.12
CA ASN A 332 11.42 -7.76 -7.15
C ASN A 332 9.94 -7.89 -7.56
N ARG A 333 9.64 -7.68 -8.84
CA ARG A 333 8.29 -7.83 -9.39
C ARG A 333 7.85 -9.29 -9.37
N ALA A 334 8.73 -10.25 -9.63
CA ALA A 334 8.41 -11.67 -9.55
C ALA A 334 7.94 -12.03 -8.13
N LEU A 335 8.69 -11.68 -7.08
CA LEU A 335 8.28 -11.91 -5.69
C LEU A 335 6.97 -11.22 -5.33
N SER A 336 6.80 -9.97 -5.77
CA SER A 336 5.53 -9.25 -5.54
C SER A 336 4.35 -9.90 -6.26
N GLN A 337 4.53 -10.38 -7.51
CA GLN A 337 3.46 -11.05 -8.25
C GLN A 337 3.13 -12.43 -7.67
N ILE A 338 4.12 -13.22 -7.26
CA ILE A 338 3.90 -14.52 -6.60
C ILE A 338 3.01 -14.34 -5.37
N ALA A 339 3.32 -13.35 -4.53
CA ALA A 339 2.50 -13.05 -3.36
C ALA A 339 1.08 -12.58 -3.72
N ASN A 340 0.94 -11.76 -4.79
CA ASN A 340 -0.38 -11.37 -5.31
C ASN A 340 -1.15 -12.56 -5.89
N PHE A 341 -0.49 -13.53 -6.53
CA PHE A 341 -1.14 -14.76 -7.02
C PHE A 341 -1.72 -15.59 -5.86
N TYR A 342 -1.00 -15.65 -4.74
CA TYR A 342 -1.53 -16.26 -3.51
C TYR A 342 -2.73 -15.46 -2.97
N LEU A 343 -2.60 -14.16 -2.78
CA LEU A 343 -3.68 -13.32 -2.26
C LEU A 343 -4.92 -13.40 -3.15
N ALA A 344 -4.77 -13.42 -4.47
CA ALA A 344 -5.87 -13.58 -5.42
C ALA A 344 -6.50 -15.01 -5.43
N GLY A 345 -5.84 -15.98 -4.80
CA GLY A 345 -6.29 -17.38 -4.76
C GLY A 345 -5.93 -18.18 -6.00
N TYR A 346 -5.03 -17.71 -6.85
CA TYR A 346 -4.52 -18.45 -8.01
C TYR A 346 -3.45 -19.47 -7.60
N TYR A 347 -2.66 -19.16 -6.58
CA TYR A 347 -1.71 -20.07 -5.93
C TYR A 347 -2.20 -20.43 -4.52
N THR A 348 -1.86 -21.61 -4.05
CA THR A 348 -1.88 -21.93 -2.62
C THR A 348 -0.71 -21.23 -1.93
N LEU A 349 -0.75 -21.09 -0.60
CA LEU A 349 0.37 -20.53 0.14
C LEU A 349 1.67 -21.31 -0.09
N GLU A 350 1.60 -22.65 -0.10
CA GLU A 350 2.76 -23.53 -0.33
C GLU A 350 3.35 -23.29 -1.74
N GLU A 351 2.52 -23.23 -2.79
CA GLU A 351 2.97 -22.94 -4.15
C GLU A 351 3.64 -21.56 -4.25
N ALA A 352 3.09 -20.54 -3.59
CA ALA A 352 3.64 -19.20 -3.60
C ALA A 352 4.98 -19.11 -2.84
N LEU A 353 5.08 -19.75 -1.69
CA LEU A 353 6.32 -19.76 -0.91
C LEU A 353 7.41 -20.59 -1.60
N ASP A 354 7.08 -21.70 -2.23
CA ASP A 354 8.02 -22.50 -3.03
C ASP A 354 8.54 -21.67 -4.22
N ALA A 355 7.66 -21.00 -4.97
CA ALA A 355 8.08 -20.13 -6.06
C ALA A 355 8.92 -18.92 -5.58
N SER A 356 8.58 -18.37 -4.40
CA SER A 356 9.39 -17.29 -3.80
C SER A 356 10.77 -17.76 -3.39
N MET A 357 10.91 -19.01 -2.94
CA MET A 357 12.22 -19.62 -2.63
C MET A 357 13.08 -19.69 -3.87
N ASP A 358 12.55 -20.21 -4.98
CA ASP A 358 13.26 -20.32 -6.25
C ASP A 358 13.80 -18.94 -6.71
N VAL A 359 12.96 -17.90 -6.62
CA VAL A 359 13.37 -16.53 -6.98
C VAL A 359 14.42 -15.98 -6.01
N ALA A 360 14.27 -16.24 -4.71
CA ALA A 360 15.21 -15.78 -3.70
C ALA A 360 16.59 -16.40 -3.86
N GLU A 361 16.67 -17.69 -4.23
CA GLU A 361 17.93 -18.36 -4.56
C GLU A 361 18.62 -17.74 -5.79
N ILE A 362 17.84 -17.35 -6.82
CA ILE A 362 18.36 -16.60 -7.96
C ILE A 362 18.95 -15.26 -7.50
N ILE A 363 18.23 -14.48 -6.70
CA ILE A 363 18.68 -13.19 -6.20
C ILE A 363 19.97 -13.35 -5.38
N GLN A 364 20.05 -14.31 -4.45
CA GLN A 364 21.26 -14.56 -3.65
C GLN A 364 22.45 -15.01 -4.49
N SER A 365 22.20 -15.65 -5.62
CA SER A 365 23.28 -16.06 -6.54
C SER A 365 23.76 -14.93 -7.46
N SER A 366 22.93 -13.93 -7.73
CA SER A 366 23.21 -12.81 -8.64
C SER A 366 23.79 -11.59 -7.92
N PHE A 367 23.55 -11.43 -6.61
CA PHE A 367 23.92 -10.24 -5.85
C PHE A 367 24.65 -10.58 -4.54
N ASP A 368 25.47 -9.64 -4.06
CA ASP A 368 26.31 -9.83 -2.88
C ASP A 368 25.67 -9.28 -1.59
N SER A 369 24.70 -8.36 -1.69
CA SER A 369 24.09 -7.67 -0.56
C SER A 369 22.74 -7.04 -0.92
N TRP A 370 22.00 -6.58 0.12
CA TRP A 370 20.80 -5.78 -0.09
C TRP A 370 21.05 -4.51 -0.91
N ASP A 371 22.14 -3.79 -0.63
CA ASP A 371 22.46 -2.56 -1.37
C ASP A 371 22.75 -2.87 -2.84
N ASP A 372 23.40 -3.97 -3.11
CA ASP A 372 23.74 -4.44 -4.43
C ASP A 372 22.51 -4.85 -5.25
N TYR A 373 21.61 -5.63 -4.65
CA TYR A 373 20.32 -5.99 -5.24
C TYR A 373 19.43 -4.77 -5.49
N MET A 374 19.37 -3.85 -4.52
CA MET A 374 18.56 -2.63 -4.65
C MET A 374 19.12 -1.67 -5.70
N GLU A 375 20.42 -1.61 -5.92
CA GLU A 375 20.97 -0.80 -7.01
C GLU A 375 20.50 -1.30 -8.38
N SER A 376 20.51 -2.61 -8.60
CA SER A 376 19.94 -3.23 -9.80
C SER A 376 18.41 -3.00 -9.94
N TYR A 377 17.69 -3.03 -8.81
CA TYR A 377 16.27 -2.67 -8.78
C TYR A 377 16.04 -1.21 -9.23
N PHE A 378 16.85 -0.27 -8.76
CA PHE A 378 16.69 1.15 -9.11
C PHE A 378 16.99 1.41 -10.58
N ILE A 379 18.03 0.83 -11.12
CA ILE A 379 18.39 0.93 -12.54
C ILE A 379 17.25 0.36 -13.40
N GLY A 380 16.77 -0.83 -13.09
CA GLY A 380 15.68 -1.45 -13.83
C GLY A 380 14.35 -0.68 -13.72
N TYR A 381 14.08 -0.07 -12.57
CA TYR A 381 12.94 0.84 -12.41
C TYR A 381 13.07 2.09 -13.29
N GLU A 382 14.23 2.77 -13.27
CA GLU A 382 14.49 3.96 -14.07
C GLU A 382 14.34 3.65 -15.54
N TYR A 383 14.88 2.52 -15.99
CA TYR A 383 14.75 2.04 -17.37
C TYR A 383 13.28 1.80 -17.75
N TRP A 384 12.53 1.09 -16.89
CA TRP A 384 11.14 0.77 -17.15
C TRP A 384 10.21 1.98 -17.10
N ALA A 385 10.40 2.86 -16.10
CA ALA A 385 9.49 3.97 -15.82
C ALA A 385 9.80 5.21 -16.65
N ASP A 386 11.04 5.38 -17.14
CA ASP A 386 11.59 6.63 -17.69
C ASP A 386 11.49 7.79 -16.66
N GLU A 387 11.72 7.45 -15.36
CA GLU A 387 11.62 8.36 -14.22
C GLU A 387 12.79 8.10 -13.25
N SER A 388 13.20 9.12 -12.51
CA SER A 388 14.23 9.00 -11.47
C SER A 388 13.80 8.07 -10.33
N SER A 389 14.72 7.24 -9.84
CA SER A 389 14.51 6.39 -8.66
C SER A 389 14.74 7.11 -7.32
N ALA A 390 15.00 8.42 -7.31
CA ALA A 390 15.40 9.15 -6.10
C ALA A 390 14.43 8.95 -4.92
N GLU A 391 13.12 9.04 -5.16
CA GLU A 391 12.10 8.80 -4.11
C GLU A 391 12.13 7.36 -3.59
N ARG A 392 12.39 6.37 -4.45
CA ARG A 392 12.51 4.96 -4.06
C ARG A 392 13.80 4.68 -3.28
N ARG A 393 14.89 5.34 -3.63
CA ARG A 393 16.16 5.29 -2.89
C ARG A 393 16.00 5.88 -1.48
N GLU A 394 15.33 7.02 -1.36
CA GLU A 394 15.00 7.59 -0.05
C GLU A 394 14.12 6.65 0.77
N LEU A 395 13.11 6.05 0.15
CA LEU A 395 12.23 5.07 0.79
C LEU A 395 13.00 3.83 1.27
N TYR A 396 13.95 3.34 0.47
CA TYR A 396 14.82 2.23 0.86
C TYR A 396 15.60 2.54 2.14
N GLU A 397 16.23 3.71 2.22
CA GLU A 397 16.97 4.14 3.41
C GLU A 397 16.05 4.28 4.64
N GLN A 398 14.81 4.76 4.43
CA GLN A 398 13.81 4.85 5.50
C GLN A 398 13.43 3.45 6.01
N ILE A 399 13.09 2.51 5.11
CA ILE A 399 12.74 1.13 5.49
C ILE A 399 13.93 0.45 6.17
N LYS A 400 15.14 0.61 5.61
CA LYS A 400 16.36 0.01 6.15
C LYS A 400 16.68 0.46 7.58
N SER A 401 16.35 1.72 7.92
CA SER A 401 16.57 2.31 9.23
C SER A 401 15.42 2.13 10.22
N ALA A 402 14.27 1.59 9.78
CA ALA A 402 13.12 1.36 10.64
C ALA A 402 13.40 0.32 11.71
N GLY A 403 12.77 0.46 12.87
CA GLY A 403 12.96 -0.47 14.01
C GLY A 403 12.46 -1.89 13.73
N ASP A 404 11.51 -2.04 12.83
CA ASP A 404 10.89 -3.28 12.36
C ASP A 404 11.35 -3.66 10.94
N SER A 405 12.47 -3.10 10.49
CA SER A 405 12.98 -3.27 9.13
C SER A 405 13.10 -4.74 8.72
N PRO A 406 12.54 -5.15 7.58
CA PRO A 406 12.74 -6.48 7.04
C PRO A 406 14.21 -6.69 6.60
N PHE A 407 14.95 -5.62 6.25
CA PHE A 407 16.38 -5.67 5.94
C PHE A 407 17.28 -5.96 7.15
N SER A 408 16.71 -6.16 8.34
CA SER A 408 17.43 -6.66 9.51
C SER A 408 17.89 -8.11 9.36
N VAL A 409 17.30 -8.89 8.44
CA VAL A 409 17.78 -10.21 8.06
C VAL A 409 19.03 -10.08 7.18
N ASP A 410 20.03 -10.92 7.41
CA ASP A 410 21.23 -10.94 6.58
C ASP A 410 20.88 -11.37 5.15
N PHE A 411 21.37 -10.65 4.14
CA PHE A 411 21.15 -10.98 2.74
C PHE A 411 21.60 -12.43 2.40
N ASN A 412 22.69 -12.86 2.98
CA ASN A 412 23.27 -14.17 2.78
C ASN A 412 22.78 -15.23 3.79
N THR A 413 21.68 -14.95 4.50
CA THR A 413 21.10 -15.96 5.39
C THR A 413 20.74 -17.23 4.62
N THR A 414 20.92 -18.40 5.26
CA THR A 414 20.47 -19.65 4.65
C THR A 414 18.95 -19.66 4.64
N LEU A 415 18.37 -19.73 3.44
CA LEU A 415 16.92 -19.85 3.28
C LEU A 415 16.50 -21.28 3.58
N GLU A 416 15.54 -21.45 4.45
CA GLU A 416 15.03 -22.76 4.86
C GLU A 416 13.53 -22.84 4.60
N LYS A 417 13.07 -23.98 4.04
CA LYS A 417 11.65 -24.25 3.88
C LYS A 417 11.08 -24.72 5.22
N ASP A 418 10.26 -23.89 5.86
CA ASP A 418 9.63 -24.12 7.16
C ASP A 418 8.08 -24.09 7.11
N TRP A 419 7.49 -24.23 5.91
CA TRP A 419 6.05 -24.32 5.63
C TRP A 419 5.62 -25.66 5.06
#